data_e60e43281badad71febefb88897aee13
#
_entry.id   e60e43281badad71febefb88897aee13
#
_cell.length_a   1.000
_cell.length_b   1.000
_cell.length_c   1.000
_cell.angle_alpha   90.00
_cell.angle_beta   90.00
_cell.angle_gamma   90.00
#
_symmetry.space_group_name_H-M   'P 1'
#
loop_
_entity.id
_entity.type
_entity.pdbx_description
1 polymer ?
#
loop_
_entity_poly.entity_id
_entity_poly.type
_entity_poly.pdbx_seq_one_letter_code
_entity_poly.pdbx_strand_id
1 'polypeptide(L)'
;MQHTLTFTVDKKKYVSKPFDFEAMCIINDAHNDEKKKGPLNFCRDAVDYMFEGTEATQDIIDSLDISERSKMCITLWGFYLDALTSKNE
;
A
#
# COMPACT_ATOMS: atom_id res chain seq x y z
N MET A 1 -11.95 -9.22 8.46
CA MET A 1 -10.75 -9.68 7.74
C MET A 1 -9.78 -8.53 7.57
N GLN A 2 -8.51 -8.77 7.83
CA GLN A 2 -7.51 -7.73 7.69
C GLN A 2 -6.85 -7.82 6.34
N HIS A 3 -6.61 -6.68 5.74
CA HIS A 3 -5.91 -6.59 4.46
C HIS A 3 -4.48 -6.17 4.72
N THR A 4 -3.54 -6.99 4.33
CA THR A 4 -2.12 -6.68 4.47
C THR A 4 -1.44 -6.80 3.11
N LEU A 5 -0.28 -6.15 2.99
CA LEU A 5 0.58 -6.31 1.83
C LEU A 5 1.70 -7.26 2.20
N THR A 6 2.13 -8.07 1.26
CA THR A 6 3.24 -8.98 1.49
C THR A 6 4.17 -8.98 0.30
N PHE A 7 5.43 -9.29 0.56
CA PHE A 7 6.39 -9.56 -0.52
C PHE A 7 7.51 -10.43 0.04
N THR A 8 8.27 -11.04 -0.85
CA THR A 8 9.34 -11.95 -0.46
C THR A 8 10.65 -11.50 -1.10
N VAL A 9 11.71 -11.45 -0.31
CA VAL A 9 13.06 -11.14 -0.78
C VAL A 9 14.00 -12.16 -0.16
N ASP A 10 14.79 -12.82 -0.99
CA ASP A 10 15.76 -13.82 -0.52
C ASP A 10 15.13 -14.85 0.40
N LYS A 11 13.97 -15.34 -0.01
CA LYS A 11 13.22 -16.38 0.70
C LYS A 11 12.63 -15.92 2.03
N LYS A 12 12.75 -14.66 2.36
CA LYS A 12 12.13 -14.11 3.56
C LYS A 12 10.87 -13.35 3.17
N LYS A 13 9.77 -13.66 3.87
CA LYS A 13 8.49 -13.01 3.64
C LYS A 13 8.34 -11.82 4.56
N TYR A 14 7.93 -10.70 4.00
CA TYR A 14 7.65 -9.49 4.76
C TYR A 14 6.16 -9.19 4.69
N VAL A 15 5.59 -8.79 5.81
CA VAL A 15 4.15 -8.53 5.90
C VAL A 15 3.94 -7.14 6.49
N SER A 16 3.04 -6.37 5.91
CA SER A 16 2.74 -5.02 6.38
C SER A 16 1.82 -5.04 7.58
N LYS A 17 1.61 -3.88 8.16
CA LYS A 17 0.52 -3.67 9.10
C LYS A 17 -0.80 -3.82 8.35
N PRO A 18 -1.90 -4.05 9.07
CA PRO A 18 -3.21 -4.10 8.39
C PRO A 18 -3.58 -2.73 7.82
N PHE A 19 -4.33 -2.75 6.74
CA PHE A 19 -4.85 -1.54 6.13
C PHE A 19 -5.79 -0.85 7.13
N ASP A 20 -5.56 0.41 7.42
CA ASP A 20 -6.33 1.13 8.44
C ASP A 20 -6.78 2.50 7.94
N PHE A 21 -7.44 3.24 8.82
CA PHE A 21 -7.99 4.54 8.45
C PHE A 21 -6.91 5.53 8.03
N GLU A 22 -5.75 5.47 8.67
CA GLU A 22 -4.65 6.37 8.30
C GLU A 22 -4.20 6.09 6.85
N ALA A 23 -4.11 4.82 6.47
CA ALA A 23 -3.78 4.47 5.10
C ALA A 23 -4.83 4.99 4.13
N MET A 24 -6.12 4.90 4.52
CA MET A 24 -7.20 5.48 3.72
C MET A 24 -6.99 6.96 3.50
N CYS A 25 -6.64 7.69 4.55
CA CYS A 25 -6.45 9.12 4.46
C CYS A 25 -5.28 9.48 3.54
N ILE A 26 -4.20 8.72 3.64
CA ILE A 26 -3.04 8.96 2.79
C ILE A 26 -3.41 8.80 1.31
N ILE A 27 -4.15 7.74 1.00
CA ILE A 27 -4.55 7.50 -0.38
C ILE A 27 -5.56 8.55 -0.84
N ASN A 28 -6.51 8.90 0.02
CA ASN A 28 -7.51 9.89 -0.32
C ASN A 28 -6.88 11.24 -0.61
N ASP A 29 -5.92 11.65 0.20
CA ASP A 29 -5.22 12.92 -0.02
C ASP A 29 -4.46 12.91 -1.33
N ALA A 30 -3.79 11.79 -1.63
CA ALA A 30 -3.05 11.67 -2.88
C ALA A 30 -3.99 11.67 -4.08
N HIS A 31 -5.13 11.00 -3.95
CA HIS A 31 -6.13 10.93 -5.01
C HIS A 31 -6.69 12.31 -5.34
N ASN A 32 -6.77 13.18 -4.34
CA ASN A 32 -7.30 14.53 -4.53
C ASN A 32 -6.22 15.55 -4.92
N ASP A 33 -4.97 15.13 -5.03
CA ASP A 33 -3.88 16.01 -5.42
C ASP A 33 -3.81 16.03 -6.94
N GLU A 34 -4.07 17.17 -7.53
CA GLU A 34 -4.10 17.30 -8.99
C GLU A 34 -2.79 16.93 -9.66
N LYS A 35 -1.70 16.99 -8.93
CA LYS A 35 -0.39 16.67 -9.48
C LYS A 35 -0.11 15.19 -9.53
N LYS A 36 -0.90 14.38 -8.80
CA LYS A 36 -0.69 12.95 -8.76
C LYS A 36 -1.73 12.25 -9.60
N LYS A 37 -1.29 11.41 -10.50
CA LYS A 37 -2.19 10.73 -11.43
C LYS A 37 -1.93 9.25 -11.43
N GLY A 38 -3.00 8.49 -11.31
CA GLY A 38 -2.96 7.04 -11.39
C GLY A 38 -2.69 6.36 -10.06
N PRO A 39 -3.14 5.10 -9.93
CA PRO A 39 -3.05 4.38 -8.66
C PRO A 39 -1.64 4.21 -8.12
N LEU A 40 -0.64 4.15 -8.98
CA LEU A 40 0.73 4.02 -8.50
C LEU A 40 1.13 5.23 -7.67
N ASN A 41 0.77 6.41 -8.13
CA ASN A 41 1.09 7.64 -7.40
C ASN A 41 0.20 7.84 -6.18
N PHE A 42 -1.05 7.41 -6.26
CA PHE A 42 -1.97 7.55 -5.13
C PHE A 42 -1.54 6.68 -3.95
N CYS A 43 -1.00 5.50 -4.21
CA CYS A 43 -0.74 4.54 -3.17
C CYS A 43 0.72 4.47 -2.71
N ARG A 44 1.62 5.15 -3.39
CA ARG A 44 3.04 5.09 -3.11
C ARG A 44 3.39 5.38 -1.65
N ASP A 45 2.88 6.49 -1.10
CA ASP A 45 3.17 6.84 0.29
C ASP A 45 2.45 5.92 1.27
N ALA A 46 1.29 5.42 0.91
CA ALA A 46 0.56 4.50 1.75
C ALA A 46 1.28 3.15 1.88
N VAL A 47 1.94 2.69 0.81
CA VAL A 47 2.75 1.48 0.89
C VAL A 47 3.84 1.67 1.95
N ASP A 48 4.55 2.80 1.89
CA ASP A 48 5.60 3.08 2.85
C ASP A 48 5.05 3.13 4.27
N TYR A 49 3.91 3.78 4.43
CA TYR A 49 3.25 3.86 5.74
C TYR A 49 2.92 2.47 6.28
N MET A 50 2.40 1.60 5.45
CA MET A 50 1.96 0.28 5.92
C MET A 50 3.12 -0.60 6.37
N PHE A 51 4.32 -0.34 5.90
CA PHE A 51 5.48 -1.10 6.34
C PHE A 51 6.30 -0.41 7.45
N GLU A 52 5.88 0.78 7.89
CA GLU A 52 6.58 1.46 8.99
C GLU A 52 6.54 0.60 10.24
N GLY A 53 7.68 0.49 10.90
CA GLY A 53 7.76 -0.28 12.13
C GLY A 53 7.81 -1.78 11.94
N THR A 54 7.79 -2.25 10.70
CA THR A 54 7.92 -3.67 10.40
C THR A 54 9.38 -3.96 10.06
N GLU A 55 9.68 -5.23 9.80
CA GLU A 55 11.02 -5.61 9.39
C GLU A 55 11.39 -5.11 8.00
N ALA A 56 10.41 -4.73 7.20
CA ALA A 56 10.67 -4.23 5.85
C ALA A 56 11.07 -2.76 5.93
N THR A 57 12.36 -2.52 5.96
CA THR A 57 12.88 -1.15 6.01
C THR A 57 12.70 -0.47 4.65
N GLN A 58 12.85 0.83 4.63
CA GLN A 58 12.72 1.58 3.39
C GLN A 58 13.73 1.11 2.34
N ASP A 59 14.94 0.75 2.77
CA ASP A 59 15.95 0.26 1.85
C ASP A 59 15.51 -1.03 1.17
N ILE A 60 14.87 -1.92 1.93
CA ILE A 60 14.38 -3.17 1.37
C ILE A 60 13.28 -2.91 0.37
N ILE A 61 12.34 -2.02 0.71
CA ILE A 61 11.25 -1.67 -0.18
C ILE A 61 11.79 -1.03 -1.46
N ASP A 62 12.75 -0.13 -1.33
CA ASP A 62 13.33 0.55 -2.49
C ASP A 62 14.11 -0.42 -3.39
N SER A 63 14.54 -1.56 -2.85
CA SER A 63 15.29 -2.54 -3.62
C SER A 63 14.39 -3.47 -4.45
N LEU A 64 13.09 -3.44 -4.21
CA LEU A 64 12.17 -4.28 -4.97
C LEU A 64 12.12 -3.84 -6.43
N ASP A 65 11.88 -4.79 -7.31
CA ASP A 65 11.78 -4.43 -8.73
C ASP A 65 10.47 -3.70 -9.00
N ILE A 66 10.40 -3.10 -10.14
CA ILE A 66 9.24 -2.29 -10.54
C ILE A 66 7.95 -3.10 -10.51
N SER A 67 8.02 -4.34 -10.95
CA SER A 67 6.86 -5.21 -11.00
C SER A 67 6.28 -5.45 -9.63
N GLU A 68 7.14 -5.74 -8.65
CA GLU A 68 6.70 -6.04 -7.30
C GLU A 68 6.11 -4.80 -6.64
N ARG A 69 6.76 -3.65 -6.82
CA ARG A 69 6.26 -2.41 -6.23
C ARG A 69 4.93 -2.00 -6.86
N SER A 70 4.79 -2.18 -8.17
CA SER A 70 3.54 -1.85 -8.86
C SER A 70 2.41 -2.72 -8.38
N LYS A 71 2.66 -4.02 -8.17
CA LYS A 71 1.65 -4.93 -7.67
C LYS A 71 1.13 -4.50 -6.31
N MET A 72 2.03 -4.09 -5.43
CA MET A 72 1.61 -3.65 -4.10
C MET A 72 0.75 -2.40 -4.17
N CYS A 73 1.10 -1.46 -5.04
CA CYS A 73 0.29 -0.24 -5.19
C CYS A 73 -1.09 -0.57 -5.73
N ILE A 74 -1.18 -1.45 -6.70
CA ILE A 74 -2.47 -1.83 -7.28
C ILE A 74 -3.32 -2.59 -6.26
N THR A 75 -2.70 -3.49 -5.49
CA THR A 75 -3.40 -4.21 -4.44
C THR A 75 -3.96 -3.24 -3.41
N LEU A 76 -3.16 -2.27 -3.01
CA LEU A 76 -3.57 -1.29 -2.02
C LEU A 76 -4.70 -0.42 -2.55
N TRP A 77 -4.65 -0.05 -3.82
CA TRP A 77 -5.74 0.70 -4.46
C TRP A 77 -7.05 -0.11 -4.40
N GLY A 78 -6.95 -1.43 -4.57
CA GLY A 78 -8.10 -2.31 -4.43
C GLY A 78 -8.67 -2.28 -3.01
N PHE A 79 -7.81 -2.30 -1.99
CA PHE A 79 -8.27 -2.20 -0.60
C PHE A 79 -9.02 -0.89 -0.38
N TYR A 80 -8.48 0.20 -0.91
CA TYR A 80 -9.09 1.52 -0.78
C TYR A 80 -10.49 1.54 -1.42
N LEU A 81 -10.61 1.04 -2.64
CA LEU A 81 -11.89 1.02 -3.32
C LEU A 81 -12.89 0.13 -2.61
N ASP A 82 -12.45 -1.02 -2.11
CA ASP A 82 -13.34 -1.91 -1.36
C ASP A 82 -13.86 -1.23 -0.11
N ALA A 83 -13.01 -0.51 0.58
CA ALA A 83 -13.41 0.18 1.80
C ALA A 83 -14.44 1.27 1.50
N LEU A 84 -14.27 1.98 0.38
CA LEU A 84 -15.21 3.03 0.02
C LEU A 84 -16.56 2.48 -0.42
N THR A 85 -16.57 1.30 -1.03
CA THR A 85 -17.80 0.75 -1.59
C THR A 85 -18.44 -0.31 -0.73
N SER A 86 -17.83 -0.66 0.39
CA SER A 86 -18.36 -1.67 1.27
C SER A 86 -19.67 -1.21 1.87
N LYS A 87 -20.65 -2.11 1.85
CA LYS A 87 -21.91 -1.78 2.43
C LYS A 87 -22.00 -2.20 3.85
N ASN A 88 -21.03 -2.63 4.44
CA ASN A 88 -21.05 -2.97 5.79
C ASN A 88 -22.18 -3.67 6.21
N GLU A 89 -22.47 -4.63 5.65
CA GLU A 89 -23.64 -5.34 6.01
C GLU A 89 -23.72 -5.76 7.40
#